data_5cf1cc9da6e5e0ab064edac7b9f036a8
#
_entry.id   5cf1cc9da6e5e0ab064edac7b9f036a8
#
_cell.length_a   1.000
_cell.length_b   1.000
_cell.length_c   1.000
_cell.angle_alpha   90.00
_cell.angle_beta   90.00
_cell.angle_gamma   90.00
#
_symmetry.space_group_name_H-M   'P 1'
#
loop_
_entity.id
_entity.type
_entity.pdbx_description
1 polymer ?
#
loop_
_entity_poly.entity_id
_entity_poly.type
_entity_poly.pdbx_seq_one_letter_code
_entity_poly.pdbx_strand_id
1 'polypeptide(L)'
;MADCEICLGRGWVVAADGGNGLARRCRRRTELLLVQRLAAAGVWMDQLHCTRETWRGEWPTDKLRDFGRTRHFCTVIGPVGSGKTHLATAMLGEWLLAGGRGLWRESSTAVQEIKRGLAGGSADRLIDELKAEGRLLVLDDLLTEQGTEWSEFLLSHVLRYRQGRHLPTVITANVTDLADLDEIEPRLSSRCGAGIVIALTGADRRTTTGAG
;
A
#
# COMPACT_ATOMS: atom_id res chain seq x y z
N MET A 1 24.62 10.49 -10.41
CA MET A 1 23.55 9.55 -10.82
C MET A 1 24.24 8.41 -11.53
N ALA A 2 24.13 7.18 -11.02
CA ALA A 2 24.86 6.05 -11.58
C ALA A 2 24.40 5.81 -13.02
N ASP A 3 25.36 5.71 -13.94
CA ASP A 3 25.15 5.45 -15.34
C ASP A 3 24.54 4.05 -15.49
N CYS A 4 23.29 3.99 -15.94
CA CYS A 4 22.64 2.74 -16.24
C CYS A 4 23.21 2.19 -17.55
N GLU A 5 23.87 1.04 -17.50
CA GLU A 5 24.49 0.38 -18.66
C GLU A 5 23.50 0.13 -19.81
N ILE A 6 22.19 0.00 -19.52
CA ILE A 6 21.15 -0.27 -20.52
C ILE A 6 20.76 1.00 -21.29
N CYS A 7 20.60 2.15 -20.61
CA CYS A 7 20.13 3.39 -21.24
C CYS A 7 21.19 4.51 -21.21
N LEU A 8 22.39 4.25 -20.70
CA LEU A 8 23.48 5.21 -20.57
C LEU A 8 23.03 6.55 -19.95
N GLY A 9 22.23 6.46 -18.89
CA GLY A 9 21.69 7.63 -18.18
C GLY A 9 20.46 8.29 -18.84
N ARG A 10 20.13 7.98 -20.09
CA ARG A 10 19.05 8.62 -20.86
C ARG A 10 17.64 8.32 -20.34
N GLY A 11 17.46 7.21 -19.62
CA GLY A 11 16.16 6.78 -19.08
C GLY A 11 15.22 6.11 -20.08
N TRP A 12 15.60 6.06 -21.35
CA TRP A 12 14.83 5.49 -22.45
C TRP A 12 15.71 4.56 -23.26
N VAL A 13 15.11 3.52 -23.81
CA VAL A 13 15.74 2.59 -24.75
C VAL A 13 14.86 2.49 -25.98
N VAL A 14 15.47 2.45 -27.15
CA VAL A 14 14.79 2.19 -28.42
C VAL A 14 14.70 0.67 -28.57
N ALA A 15 13.52 0.13 -28.90
CA ALA A 15 13.38 -1.28 -29.16
C ALA A 15 14.21 -1.68 -30.37
N ALA A 16 15.09 -2.70 -30.23
CA ALA A 16 16.00 -3.16 -31.25
C ALA A 16 15.33 -4.05 -32.32
N ASP A 17 14.08 -4.34 -32.17
CA ASP A 17 13.29 -5.35 -32.88
C ASP A 17 12.58 -4.82 -34.13
N GLY A 18 13.22 -3.91 -34.89
CA GLY A 18 12.77 -3.53 -36.27
C GLY A 18 11.39 -2.88 -36.35
N GLY A 19 10.73 -2.64 -35.26
CA GLY A 19 9.40 -2.03 -35.18
C GLY A 19 9.47 -0.53 -34.86
N ASN A 20 9.13 0.30 -35.79
CA ASN A 20 8.77 1.73 -35.76
C ASN A 20 9.48 2.68 -34.75
N GLY A 21 10.68 2.34 -34.25
CA GLY A 21 11.49 3.24 -33.44
C GLY A 21 10.84 3.70 -32.10
N LEU A 22 9.89 2.94 -31.54
CA LEU A 22 9.23 3.31 -30.31
C LEU A 22 10.19 3.27 -29.12
N ALA A 23 10.40 4.43 -28.50
CA ALA A 23 11.16 4.53 -27.26
C ALA A 23 10.34 4.03 -26.09
N ARG A 24 10.91 3.13 -25.27
CA ARG A 24 10.32 2.68 -24.00
C ARG A 24 11.15 3.14 -22.82
N ARG A 25 10.54 3.29 -21.66
CA ARG A 25 11.28 3.59 -20.44
C ARG A 25 12.27 2.46 -20.11
N CYS A 26 13.47 2.82 -19.69
CA CYS A 26 14.47 1.85 -19.26
C CYS A 26 13.99 1.13 -18.02
N ARG A 27 13.86 -0.20 -18.07
CA ARG A 27 13.37 -1.03 -16.96
C ARG A 27 14.20 -0.82 -15.69
N ARG A 28 15.51 -0.92 -15.73
CA ARG A 28 16.41 -0.74 -14.58
C ARG A 28 16.24 0.64 -13.93
N ARG A 29 16.06 1.69 -14.73
CA ARG A 29 15.83 3.03 -14.20
C ARG A 29 14.45 3.17 -13.57
N THR A 30 13.45 2.51 -14.14
CA THR A 30 12.09 2.47 -13.55
C THR A 30 12.11 1.74 -12.20
N GLU A 31 12.80 0.62 -12.11
CA GLU A 31 12.98 -0.15 -10.86
C GLU A 31 13.68 0.69 -9.78
N LEU A 32 14.79 1.34 -10.09
CA LEU A 32 15.49 2.23 -9.15
C LEU A 32 14.62 3.39 -8.70
N LEU A 33 13.89 4.02 -9.62
CA LEU A 33 12.98 5.10 -9.30
C LEU A 33 11.83 4.62 -8.40
N LEU A 34 11.32 3.42 -8.65
CA LEU A 34 10.27 2.81 -7.83
C LEU A 34 10.75 2.59 -6.40
N VAL A 35 11.92 1.96 -6.22
CA VAL A 35 12.52 1.75 -4.90
C VAL A 35 12.69 3.08 -4.14
N GLN A 36 13.22 4.11 -4.79
CA GLN A 36 13.39 5.42 -4.18
C GLN A 36 12.04 6.05 -3.76
N ARG A 37 11.01 5.93 -4.60
CA ARG A 37 9.68 6.47 -4.31
C ARG A 37 8.97 5.70 -3.20
N LEU A 38 9.09 4.37 -3.17
CA LEU A 38 8.56 3.53 -2.09
C LEU A 38 9.21 3.87 -0.75
N ALA A 39 10.54 3.98 -0.72
CA ALA A 39 11.27 4.41 0.48
C ALA A 39 10.84 5.80 0.94
N ALA A 40 10.71 6.76 0.03
CA ALA A 40 10.22 8.12 0.34
C ALA A 40 8.76 8.14 0.81
N ALA A 41 7.94 7.16 0.41
CA ALA A 41 6.58 6.99 0.90
C ALA A 41 6.51 6.32 2.29
N GLY A 42 7.63 5.87 2.84
CA GLY A 42 7.73 5.26 4.16
C GLY A 42 7.67 3.73 4.17
N VAL A 43 7.76 3.08 3.01
CA VAL A 43 7.85 1.61 2.93
C VAL A 43 9.16 1.13 3.55
N TRP A 44 9.10 0.09 4.38
CA TRP A 44 10.26 -0.47 5.04
C TRP A 44 11.21 -1.17 4.05
N MET A 45 12.49 -1.19 4.39
CA MET A 45 13.57 -1.67 3.51
C MET A 45 13.36 -3.12 3.03
N ASP A 46 12.87 -3.98 3.90
CA ASP A 46 12.55 -5.38 3.60
C ASP A 46 11.33 -5.58 2.68
N GLN A 47 10.53 -4.54 2.49
CA GLN A 47 9.33 -4.55 1.66
C GLN A 47 9.51 -3.81 0.32
N LEU A 48 10.65 -3.14 0.09
CA LEU A 48 10.91 -2.41 -1.16
C LEU A 48 10.92 -3.30 -2.41
N HIS A 49 11.09 -4.60 -2.24
CA HIS A 49 11.01 -5.59 -3.31
C HIS A 49 9.56 -6.00 -3.67
N CYS A 50 8.57 -5.60 -2.85
CA CYS A 50 7.16 -5.91 -3.05
C CYS A 50 6.60 -5.07 -4.20
N THR A 51 6.74 -5.56 -5.42
CA THR A 51 6.28 -4.90 -6.64
C THR A 51 5.27 -5.78 -7.38
N ARG A 52 4.63 -5.24 -8.41
CA ARG A 52 3.74 -6.01 -9.27
C ARG A 52 4.48 -7.15 -9.98
N GLU A 53 5.73 -6.93 -10.39
CA GLU A 53 6.56 -7.92 -11.08
C GLU A 53 6.96 -9.08 -10.18
N THR A 54 7.10 -8.82 -8.87
CA THR A 54 7.45 -9.84 -7.87
C THR A 54 6.21 -10.49 -7.23
N TRP A 55 5.02 -9.99 -7.53
CA TRP A 55 3.77 -10.56 -7.05
C TRP A 55 3.57 -11.99 -7.58
N ARG A 56 3.39 -12.93 -6.67
CA ARG A 56 3.12 -14.34 -6.99
C ARG A 56 1.61 -14.59 -6.87
N GLY A 57 0.95 -14.74 -8.01
CA GLY A 57 -0.48 -14.98 -8.11
C GLY A 57 -1.12 -14.10 -9.18
N GLU A 58 -2.41 -14.27 -9.39
CA GLU A 58 -3.13 -13.44 -10.33
C GLU A 58 -3.27 -12.02 -9.79
N TRP A 59 -2.87 -11.04 -10.60
CA TRP A 59 -3.07 -9.64 -10.26
C TRP A 59 -4.57 -9.29 -10.36
N PRO A 60 -5.19 -8.71 -9.33
CA PRO A 60 -6.63 -8.51 -9.29
C PRO A 60 -7.07 -7.33 -10.18
N THR A 61 -6.73 -7.40 -11.47
CA THR A 61 -6.93 -6.33 -12.46
C THR A 61 -8.37 -5.84 -12.51
N ASP A 62 -9.34 -6.76 -12.57
CA ASP A 62 -10.75 -6.39 -12.69
C ASP A 62 -11.28 -5.70 -11.45
N LYS A 63 -10.88 -6.15 -10.26
CA LYS A 63 -11.23 -5.51 -8.99
C LYS A 63 -10.61 -4.12 -8.85
N LEU A 64 -9.37 -3.94 -9.32
CA LEU A 64 -8.62 -2.68 -9.19
C LEU A 64 -8.85 -1.69 -10.34
N ARG A 65 -9.59 -2.05 -11.38
CA ARG A 65 -9.85 -1.21 -12.55
C ARG A 65 -10.34 0.19 -12.19
N ASP A 66 -11.22 0.29 -11.23
CA ASP A 66 -11.88 1.52 -10.81
C ASP A 66 -11.25 2.17 -9.58
N PHE A 67 -10.18 1.56 -9.03
CA PHE A 67 -9.51 2.11 -7.86
C PHE A 67 -8.86 3.46 -8.17
N GLY A 68 -9.12 4.42 -7.31
CA GLY A 68 -8.63 5.79 -7.45
C GLY A 68 -9.44 6.67 -8.41
N ARG A 69 -10.46 6.10 -9.09
CA ARG A 69 -11.37 6.83 -10.00
C ARG A 69 -12.76 6.96 -9.41
N THR A 70 -13.46 5.85 -9.27
CA THR A 70 -14.82 5.78 -8.70
C THR A 70 -14.85 5.02 -7.38
N ARG A 71 -13.86 4.18 -7.12
CA ARG A 71 -13.66 3.44 -5.88
C ARG A 71 -12.37 3.87 -5.22
N HIS A 72 -12.48 4.43 -4.01
CA HIS A 72 -11.32 5.05 -3.34
C HIS A 72 -10.78 4.23 -2.17
N PHE A 73 -11.50 3.20 -1.72
CA PHE A 73 -11.06 2.29 -0.68
C PHE A 73 -10.83 0.90 -1.23
N CYS A 74 -9.72 0.28 -0.83
CA CYS A 74 -9.40 -1.11 -1.12
C CYS A 74 -8.91 -1.77 0.16
N THR A 75 -9.62 -2.81 0.61
CA THR A 75 -9.25 -3.60 1.78
C THR A 75 -8.77 -4.97 1.33
N VAL A 76 -7.56 -5.33 1.75
CA VAL A 76 -6.94 -6.63 1.48
C VAL A 76 -6.96 -7.44 2.76
N ILE A 77 -7.72 -8.52 2.79
CA ILE A 77 -7.85 -9.43 3.93
C ILE A 77 -7.26 -10.80 3.63
N GLY A 78 -6.96 -11.55 4.65
CA GLY A 78 -6.44 -12.92 4.54
C GLY A 78 -5.55 -13.31 5.71
N PRO A 79 -5.16 -14.59 5.84
CA PRO A 79 -4.32 -15.07 6.91
C PRO A 79 -2.92 -14.46 6.88
N VAL A 80 -2.17 -14.61 7.96
CA VAL A 80 -0.75 -14.22 8.02
C VAL A 80 0.03 -14.92 6.91
N GLY A 81 0.96 -14.21 6.28
CA GLY A 81 1.77 -14.76 5.18
C GLY A 81 1.09 -14.85 3.81
N SER A 82 -0.21 -14.54 3.68
CA SER A 82 -0.94 -14.62 2.40
C SER A 82 -0.48 -13.61 1.34
N GLY A 83 0.33 -12.59 1.71
CA GLY A 83 0.88 -11.58 0.81
C GLY A 83 0.12 -10.25 0.79
N LYS A 84 -0.71 -9.95 1.79
CA LYS A 84 -1.47 -8.68 1.89
C LYS A 84 -0.59 -7.46 1.78
N THR A 85 0.46 -7.37 2.60
CA THR A 85 1.45 -6.29 2.58
C THR A 85 2.12 -6.17 1.22
N HIS A 86 2.47 -7.30 0.59
CA HIS A 86 3.04 -7.31 -0.75
C HIS A 86 2.10 -6.68 -1.77
N LEU A 87 0.83 -7.11 -1.79
CA LEU A 87 -0.16 -6.57 -2.72
C LEU A 87 -0.37 -5.06 -2.49
N ALA A 88 -0.53 -4.63 -1.23
CA ALA A 88 -0.73 -3.23 -0.88
C ALA A 88 0.47 -2.35 -1.29
N THR A 89 1.70 -2.84 -1.03
CA THR A 89 2.94 -2.15 -1.44
C THR A 89 3.06 -2.09 -2.97
N ALA A 90 2.74 -3.17 -3.67
CA ALA A 90 2.73 -3.19 -5.13
C ALA A 90 1.70 -2.22 -5.72
N MET A 91 0.50 -2.11 -5.14
CA MET A 91 -0.51 -1.12 -5.53
C MET A 91 0.00 0.31 -5.34
N LEU A 92 0.67 0.59 -4.21
CA LEU A 92 1.34 1.88 -3.98
C LEU A 92 2.42 2.14 -5.06
N GLY A 93 3.20 1.13 -5.41
CA GLY A 93 4.22 1.22 -6.45
C GLY A 93 3.64 1.61 -7.80
N GLU A 94 2.57 0.96 -8.25
CA GLU A 94 1.86 1.30 -9.48
C GLU A 94 1.33 2.75 -9.45
N TRP A 95 0.76 3.16 -8.31
CA TRP A 95 0.28 4.52 -8.10
C TRP A 95 1.40 5.57 -8.22
N LEU A 96 2.55 5.30 -7.59
CA LEU A 96 3.72 6.18 -7.64
C LEU A 96 4.32 6.25 -9.06
N LEU A 97 4.37 5.12 -9.78
CA LEU A 97 4.85 5.08 -11.18
C LEU A 97 3.93 5.86 -12.13
N ALA A 98 2.62 5.87 -11.86
CA ALA A 98 1.65 6.69 -12.59
C ALA A 98 1.75 8.19 -12.28
N GLY A 99 2.68 8.61 -11.41
CA GLY A 99 2.91 10.02 -11.05
C GLY A 99 2.15 10.48 -9.81
N GLY A 100 1.43 9.59 -9.14
CA GLY A 100 0.76 9.88 -7.88
C GLY A 100 1.74 10.08 -6.72
N ARG A 101 1.25 10.60 -5.61
CA ARG A 101 1.96 10.66 -4.31
C ARG A 101 1.36 9.63 -3.37
N GLY A 102 2.16 9.07 -2.46
CA GLY A 102 1.71 8.07 -1.51
C GLY A 102 2.33 8.20 -0.14
N LEU A 103 1.71 7.55 0.81
CA LEU A 103 2.17 7.39 2.18
C LEU A 103 1.89 5.95 2.60
N TRP A 104 2.90 5.27 3.11
CA TRP A 104 2.78 3.94 3.70
C TRP A 104 3.02 4.04 5.20
N ARG A 105 2.16 3.44 5.98
CA ARG A 105 2.30 3.34 7.44
C ARG A 105 1.76 2.00 7.92
N GLU A 106 2.50 1.35 8.78
CA GLU A 106 1.96 0.30 9.62
C GLU A 106 1.07 0.92 10.70
N SER A 107 -0.11 0.36 10.92
CA SER A 107 -1.14 0.96 11.76
C SER A 107 -0.69 1.12 13.21
N SER A 108 -0.04 0.11 13.77
CA SER A 108 0.46 0.13 15.15
C SER A 108 1.53 1.20 15.36
N THR A 109 2.47 1.31 14.41
CA THR A 109 3.54 2.31 14.43
C THR A 109 2.96 3.72 14.32
N ALA A 110 2.02 3.97 13.42
CA ALA A 110 1.36 5.26 13.27
C ALA A 110 0.65 5.69 14.57
N VAL A 111 -0.07 4.77 15.21
CA VAL A 111 -0.73 5.00 16.48
C VAL A 111 0.27 5.35 17.58
N GLN A 112 1.39 4.62 17.68
CA GLN A 112 2.43 4.88 18.68
C GLN A 112 3.11 6.23 18.48
N GLU A 113 3.41 6.60 17.24
CA GLU A 113 3.99 7.89 16.89
C GLU A 113 3.06 9.05 17.29
N ILE A 114 1.75 8.92 17.03
CA ILE A 114 0.75 9.92 17.43
C ILE A 114 0.64 9.99 18.95
N LYS A 115 0.62 8.85 19.67
CA LYS A 115 0.62 8.83 21.14
C LYS A 115 1.85 9.56 21.72
N ARG A 116 3.04 9.32 21.20
CA ARG A 116 4.25 10.05 21.62
C ARG A 116 4.14 11.55 21.29
N GLY A 117 3.57 11.86 20.14
CA GLY A 117 3.33 13.24 19.68
C GLY A 117 2.37 14.02 20.55
N LEU A 118 1.45 13.38 21.29
CA LEU A 118 0.55 14.06 22.24
C LEU A 118 1.33 14.81 23.32
N ALA A 119 2.38 14.20 23.87
CA ALA A 119 3.24 14.83 24.88
C ALA A 119 4.14 15.94 24.28
N GLY A 120 4.51 15.83 23.01
CA GLY A 120 5.44 16.74 22.32
C GLY A 120 4.78 17.78 21.41
N GLY A 121 3.45 17.82 21.32
CA GLY A 121 2.72 18.77 20.46
C GLY A 121 2.80 18.49 18.96
N SER A 122 3.19 17.28 18.54
CA SER A 122 3.30 16.89 17.13
C SER A 122 2.18 15.94 16.64
N ALA A 123 1.25 15.54 17.50
CA ALA A 123 0.19 14.61 17.19
C ALA A 123 -0.69 15.07 16.03
N ASP A 124 -1.10 16.35 16.03
CA ASP A 124 -1.96 16.92 14.99
C ASP A 124 -1.30 16.85 13.62
N ARG A 125 0.01 17.13 13.56
CA ARG A 125 0.78 17.05 12.30
C ARG A 125 0.80 15.62 11.74
N LEU A 126 0.95 14.61 12.60
CA LEU A 126 0.93 13.20 12.17
C LEU A 126 -0.46 12.77 11.71
N ILE A 127 -1.50 13.22 12.41
CA ILE A 127 -2.89 12.97 12.01
C ILE A 127 -3.19 13.65 10.66
N ASP A 128 -2.73 14.89 10.46
CA ASP A 128 -2.90 15.62 9.20
C ASP A 128 -2.13 14.95 8.05
N GLU A 129 -0.97 14.37 8.32
CA GLU A 129 -0.24 13.58 7.33
C GLU A 129 -1.06 12.36 6.86
N LEU A 130 -1.71 11.63 7.77
CA LEU A 130 -2.58 10.51 7.44
C LEU A 130 -3.84 10.94 6.69
N LYS A 131 -4.32 12.16 6.91
CA LYS A 131 -5.49 12.75 6.25
C LYS A 131 -5.14 13.46 4.95
N ALA A 132 -3.87 13.64 4.61
CA ALA A 132 -3.41 14.49 3.52
C ALA A 132 -4.09 14.15 2.18
N GLU A 133 -4.63 15.20 1.53
CA GLU A 133 -5.25 15.11 0.21
C GLU A 133 -4.22 14.89 -0.89
N GLY A 134 -4.65 14.30 -1.99
CA GLY A 134 -3.80 14.03 -3.16
C GLY A 134 -2.73 12.95 -2.93
N ARG A 135 -2.84 12.15 -1.86
CA ARG A 135 -1.97 11.00 -1.58
C ARG A 135 -2.77 9.73 -1.44
N LEU A 136 -2.27 8.65 -2.03
CA LEU A 136 -2.67 7.29 -1.66
C LEU A 136 -2.12 6.98 -0.27
N LEU A 137 -2.99 6.62 0.68
CA LEU A 137 -2.57 6.09 1.97
C LEU A 137 -2.63 4.56 1.93
N VAL A 138 -1.56 3.92 2.34
CA VAL A 138 -1.54 2.50 2.71
C VAL A 138 -1.46 2.41 4.23
N LEU A 139 -2.47 1.82 4.85
CA LEU A 139 -2.47 1.42 6.25
C LEU A 139 -2.31 -0.09 6.32
N ASP A 140 -1.09 -0.51 6.64
CA ASP A 140 -0.76 -1.92 6.73
C ASP A 140 -1.02 -2.46 8.13
N ASP A 141 -1.47 -3.71 8.18
CA ASP A 141 -1.73 -4.48 9.41
C ASP A 141 -2.70 -3.77 10.37
N LEU A 142 -3.90 -3.46 9.85
CA LEU A 142 -4.98 -2.90 10.65
C LEU A 142 -5.43 -3.93 11.69
N LEU A 143 -5.56 -3.52 12.95
CA LEU A 143 -5.94 -4.38 14.08
C LEU A 143 -4.94 -5.51 14.34
N THR A 144 -3.79 -5.14 14.88
CA THR A 144 -2.98 -6.08 15.66
C THR A 144 -3.65 -6.34 17.02
N GLU A 145 -3.40 -7.51 17.62
CA GLU A 145 -4.03 -8.02 18.85
C GLU A 145 -3.97 -7.08 20.09
N GLN A 146 -3.38 -5.90 19.98
CA GLN A 146 -3.18 -4.91 21.03
C GLN A 146 -3.89 -3.58 20.78
N GLY A 147 -4.94 -3.57 19.95
CA GLY A 147 -5.78 -2.38 19.75
C GLY A 147 -6.35 -1.88 21.07
N THR A 148 -6.26 -0.57 21.35
CA THR A 148 -6.96 0.08 22.44
C THR A 148 -8.13 0.86 21.85
N GLU A 149 -9.21 1.08 22.62
CA GLU A 149 -10.35 1.91 22.18
C GLU A 149 -9.88 3.25 21.58
N TRP A 150 -8.83 3.83 22.15
CA TRP A 150 -8.26 5.08 21.63
C TRP A 150 -7.62 4.90 20.24
N SER A 151 -6.89 3.81 20.01
CA SER A 151 -6.26 3.54 18.71
C SER A 151 -7.30 3.26 17.63
N GLU A 152 -8.33 2.52 17.97
CA GLU A 152 -9.47 2.21 17.10
C GLU A 152 -10.25 3.47 16.75
N PHE A 153 -10.52 4.32 17.74
CA PHE A 153 -11.16 5.62 17.54
C PHE A 153 -10.34 6.50 16.59
N LEU A 154 -9.01 6.60 16.80
CA LEU A 154 -8.13 7.39 15.98
C LEU A 154 -8.12 6.92 14.53
N LEU A 155 -7.91 5.61 14.31
CA LEU A 155 -7.88 5.03 12.97
C LEU A 155 -9.24 5.17 12.27
N SER A 156 -10.34 4.90 12.99
CA SER A 156 -11.69 5.10 12.48
C SER A 156 -11.95 6.57 12.09
N HIS A 157 -11.43 7.53 12.86
CA HIS A 157 -11.54 8.96 12.55
C HIS A 157 -10.77 9.33 11.26
N VAL A 158 -9.53 8.84 11.10
CA VAL A 158 -8.74 9.04 9.87
C VAL A 158 -9.44 8.43 8.67
N LEU A 159 -9.89 7.18 8.77
CA LEU A 159 -10.56 6.48 7.68
C LEU A 159 -11.89 7.15 7.30
N ARG A 160 -12.67 7.60 8.30
CA ARG A 160 -13.90 8.38 8.08
C ARG A 160 -13.62 9.66 7.30
N TYR A 161 -12.60 10.42 7.69
CA TYR A 161 -12.22 11.65 6.99
C TYR A 161 -11.87 11.35 5.53
N ARG A 162 -11.02 10.33 5.28
CA ARG A 162 -10.59 9.96 3.95
C ARG A 162 -11.75 9.45 3.08
N GLN A 163 -12.66 8.66 3.66
CA GLN A 163 -13.86 8.17 2.99
C GLN A 163 -14.77 9.31 2.56
N GLY A 164 -15.07 10.26 3.47
CA GLY A 164 -15.92 11.41 3.18
C GLY A 164 -15.35 12.36 2.11
N ARG A 165 -14.04 12.30 1.88
CA ARG A 165 -13.33 13.09 0.86
C ARG A 165 -12.93 12.28 -0.37
N HIS A 166 -13.34 11.03 -0.47
CA HIS A 166 -12.98 10.12 -1.57
C HIS A 166 -11.47 10.02 -1.80
N LEU A 167 -10.68 10.01 -0.71
CA LEU A 167 -9.22 9.93 -0.79
C LEU A 167 -8.78 8.46 -0.95
N PRO A 168 -7.91 8.15 -1.92
CA PRO A 168 -7.48 6.78 -2.20
C PRO A 168 -6.77 6.17 -0.99
N THR A 169 -7.28 5.02 -0.55
CA THR A 169 -6.81 4.34 0.67
C THR A 169 -6.78 2.84 0.46
N VAL A 170 -5.65 2.23 0.76
CA VAL A 170 -5.47 0.77 0.82
C VAL A 170 -5.27 0.38 2.28
N ILE A 171 -5.95 -0.68 2.69
CA ILE A 171 -5.91 -1.20 4.06
C ILE A 171 -5.58 -2.69 3.96
N THR A 172 -4.74 -3.20 4.86
CA THR A 172 -4.58 -4.65 5.03
C THR A 172 -5.03 -5.06 6.42
N ALA A 173 -5.64 -6.23 6.56
CA ALA A 173 -6.07 -6.77 7.85
C ALA A 173 -5.89 -8.28 7.91
N ASN A 174 -5.50 -8.79 9.10
CA ASN A 174 -5.28 -10.20 9.38
C ASN A 174 -6.59 -10.92 9.77
N VAL A 175 -7.63 -10.74 8.97
CA VAL A 175 -8.91 -11.43 9.10
C VAL A 175 -9.21 -12.22 7.83
N THR A 176 -9.97 -13.29 7.94
CA THR A 176 -10.36 -14.12 6.78
C THR A 176 -11.67 -13.68 6.15
N ASP A 177 -12.53 -13.06 6.95
CA ASP A 177 -13.78 -12.43 6.51
C ASP A 177 -13.90 -11.02 7.10
N LEU A 178 -14.67 -10.15 6.45
CA LEU A 178 -15.02 -8.84 7.00
C LEU A 178 -15.95 -8.96 8.23
N ALA A 179 -16.70 -10.04 8.35
CA ALA A 179 -17.51 -10.33 9.52
C ALA A 179 -16.65 -10.49 10.78
N ASP A 180 -15.45 -11.10 10.66
CA ASP A 180 -14.50 -11.21 11.77
C ASP A 180 -14.05 -9.82 12.25
N LEU A 181 -13.92 -8.86 11.33
CA LEU A 181 -13.59 -7.48 11.65
C LEU A 181 -14.75 -6.74 12.34
N ASP A 182 -15.99 -7.09 12.00
CA ASP A 182 -17.19 -6.50 12.59
C ASP A 182 -17.35 -6.92 14.05
N GLU A 183 -16.97 -8.14 14.39
CA GLU A 183 -16.95 -8.63 15.78
C GLU A 183 -15.90 -7.91 16.63
N ILE A 184 -14.76 -7.50 16.02
CA ILE A 184 -13.67 -6.83 16.74
C ILE A 184 -13.96 -5.33 16.85
N GLU A 185 -14.25 -4.65 15.73
CA GLU A 185 -14.49 -3.21 15.68
C GLU A 185 -15.47 -2.85 14.53
N PRO A 186 -16.79 -2.76 14.83
CA PRO A 186 -17.81 -2.47 13.82
C PRO A 186 -17.60 -1.19 13.02
N ARG A 187 -17.01 -0.16 13.66
CA ARG A 187 -16.76 1.13 12.98
C ARG A 187 -15.69 1.01 11.91
N LEU A 188 -14.64 0.21 12.16
CA LEU A 188 -13.59 -0.05 11.19
C LEU A 188 -14.09 -1.00 10.09
N SER A 189 -14.82 -2.06 10.43
CA SER A 189 -15.43 -2.99 9.50
C SER A 189 -16.29 -2.29 8.45
N SER A 190 -17.21 -1.45 8.88
CA SER A 190 -18.05 -0.65 7.98
C SER A 190 -17.24 0.19 6.99
N ARG A 191 -16.08 0.68 7.39
CA ARG A 191 -15.20 1.48 6.53
C ARG A 191 -14.40 0.61 5.56
N CYS A 192 -13.91 -0.51 6.05
CA CYS A 192 -13.19 -1.50 5.25
C CYS A 192 -14.08 -2.10 4.16
N GLY A 193 -15.37 -2.33 4.47
CA GLY A 193 -16.34 -2.87 3.51
C GLY A 193 -16.86 -1.87 2.46
N ALA A 194 -16.64 -0.58 2.66
CA ALA A 194 -17.22 0.47 1.80
C ALA A 194 -16.62 0.57 0.38
N GLY A 195 -15.62 -0.24 0.05
CA GLY A 195 -14.89 -0.15 -1.22
C GLY A 195 -14.69 -1.50 -1.91
N ILE A 196 -13.50 -1.70 -2.40
CA ILE A 196 -13.05 -2.97 -3.00
C ILE A 196 -12.55 -3.86 -1.86
N VAL A 197 -13.00 -5.11 -1.83
CA VAL A 197 -12.48 -6.12 -0.90
C VAL A 197 -11.77 -7.21 -1.69
N ILE A 198 -10.51 -7.46 -1.33
CA ILE A 198 -9.67 -8.52 -1.90
C ILE A 198 -9.34 -9.51 -0.79
N ALA A 199 -9.98 -10.67 -0.81
CA ALA A 199 -9.64 -11.76 0.08
C ALA A 199 -8.51 -12.60 -0.56
N LEU A 200 -7.38 -12.70 0.14
CA LEU A 200 -6.27 -13.57 -0.24
C LEU A 200 -6.43 -14.90 0.49
N THR A 201 -6.55 -15.96 -0.30
CA THR A 201 -6.57 -17.34 0.21
C THR A 201 -5.23 -18.00 -0.11
N GLY A 202 -4.67 -18.76 0.81
CA GLY A 202 -3.46 -19.54 0.55
C GLY A 202 -2.55 -19.71 1.76
N ALA A 203 -1.63 -20.66 1.64
CA ALA A 203 -0.61 -20.93 2.64
C ALA A 203 0.40 -19.78 2.75
N ASP A 204 1.12 -19.73 3.87
CA ASP A 204 2.17 -18.74 4.11
C ASP A 204 3.22 -18.79 2.99
N ARG A 205 3.31 -17.70 2.23
CA ARG A 205 4.23 -17.57 1.10
C ARG A 205 5.68 -17.33 1.52
N ARG A 206 5.93 -17.11 2.82
CA ARG A 206 7.29 -16.94 3.38
C ARG A 206 8.02 -18.27 3.48
N THR A 207 7.30 -19.38 3.65
CA THR A 207 7.86 -20.72 3.84
C THR A 207 8.31 -21.39 2.54
N THR A 208 7.99 -20.85 1.37
CA THR A 208 8.34 -21.43 0.06
C THR A 208 9.68 -20.97 -0.50
N THR A 209 10.49 -20.20 0.23
CA THR A 209 11.79 -19.69 -0.21
C THR A 209 13.00 -20.53 0.27
N GLY A 210 12.78 -21.73 0.79
CA GLY A 210 13.81 -22.58 1.41
C GLY A 210 13.95 -23.98 0.83
N ALA A 211 13.82 -24.17 -0.51
CA ALA A 211 14.21 -25.42 -1.16
C ALA A 211 14.60 -25.14 -2.61
N GLY A 212 15.88 -24.93 -2.83
CA GLY A 212 16.48 -24.80 -4.16
C GLY A 212 17.95 -24.46 -4.04
#